data_937955fd3a7a93aaff3f843e2f381905
#
_entry.id   937955fd3a7a93aaff3f843e2f381905
#
_cell.length_a   1.000
_cell.length_b   1.000
_cell.length_c   1.000
_cell.angle_alpha   90.00
_cell.angle_beta   90.00
_cell.angle_gamma   90.00
#
_symmetry.space_group_name_H-M   'P 1'
#
loop_
_entity.id
_entity.type
_entity.pdbx_description
1 polymer ?
#
loop_
_entity_poly.entity_id
_entity_poly.type
_entity_poly.pdbx_seq_one_letter_code
_entity_poly.pdbx_strand_id
1 'polypeptide(L)'
;MKKIKKECFIIVILLLILTAIIMVKPLNDLDEIWNYNFARNIVDGNMPYKDFNMIQMPLVPALCAMFLNLLGNELMIMRIIAILLCTIILFITYKILELLKVNKWLNCAFLIFLIYILKDHFRIDYNFFVLFNVLWIIYIELKSIREKKTKEELLTSSKKDIVLGILAGICICSKQTTGAFVAIVLVGYNLLNVSNFKEFKLFIKKAIYRVIGVFIPLLMLSIYFTWNHLWNDFIDYCILGIGTFSNSISYSNLLTNSNILIKTLSIIVPIFLISMIGNILVNKYKRKEIDSQLLTIVSYAIAEMVVVFPISDDIHFLIGVFPAMIGNIYGMSTLSKKLKNEKVKIFIKEYLKAFNILAVAILCTVSIVSLYNYAIQAGQYTTLNHFNYIIQSQDQIDSIKNVEEYIQKQDKNVYILDAAAAIYTIPINRYTKNYDMFLIGNLGADGEEGIIEDLQEEENYIVLIKNEQYSRNWQNPEKVRKYIIENMNKMGEIDAFDIYI
;
A
#
# COMPACT_ATOMS: atom_id res chain seq x y z
N MET A 1 11.97 -32.49 2.65
CA MET A 1 10.61 -32.72 3.21
C MET A 1 10.29 -31.96 4.51
N LYS A 2 11.06 -32.06 5.63
CA LYS A 2 10.75 -31.35 6.89
C LYS A 2 10.66 -29.82 6.74
N LYS A 3 11.51 -29.17 5.92
CA LYS A 3 11.52 -27.73 5.67
C LYS A 3 10.26 -27.28 4.92
N ILE A 4 9.89 -27.97 3.84
CA ILE A 4 8.68 -27.68 3.07
C ILE A 4 7.42 -27.77 3.95
N LYS A 5 7.32 -28.81 4.80
CA LYS A 5 6.19 -28.97 5.73
C LYS A 5 6.07 -27.77 6.70
N LYS A 6 7.20 -27.22 7.18
CA LYS A 6 7.22 -26.05 8.07
C LYS A 6 6.76 -24.78 7.36
N GLU A 7 7.22 -24.55 6.14
CA GLU A 7 6.85 -23.37 5.33
C GLU A 7 5.35 -23.40 4.99
N CYS A 8 4.81 -24.55 4.55
CA CYS A 8 3.38 -24.73 4.32
C CYS A 8 2.56 -24.44 5.59
N PHE A 9 3.01 -24.92 6.76
CA PHE A 9 2.32 -24.68 8.03
C PHE A 9 2.25 -23.19 8.37
N ILE A 10 3.34 -22.44 8.17
CA ILE A 10 3.37 -20.98 8.40
C ILE A 10 2.39 -20.29 7.44
N ILE A 11 2.39 -20.64 6.15
CA ILE A 11 1.48 -20.05 5.17
C ILE A 11 0.02 -20.32 5.55
N VAL A 12 -0.33 -21.53 5.96
CA VAL A 12 -1.70 -21.87 6.37
C VAL A 12 -2.15 -21.05 7.58
N ILE A 13 -1.29 -20.87 8.58
CA ILE A 13 -1.61 -20.03 9.75
C ILE A 13 -1.79 -18.57 9.33
N LEU A 14 -0.92 -18.03 8.48
CA LEU A 14 -1.03 -16.66 8.00
C LEU A 14 -2.31 -16.46 7.19
N LEU A 15 -2.64 -17.40 6.29
CA LEU A 15 -3.89 -17.37 5.53
C LEU A 15 -5.10 -17.37 6.46
N LEU A 16 -5.16 -18.26 7.46
CA LEU A 16 -6.27 -18.32 8.41
C LEU A 16 -6.45 -16.97 9.13
N ILE A 17 -5.37 -16.42 9.69
CA ILE A 17 -5.45 -15.19 10.47
C ILE A 17 -5.82 -14.00 9.58
N LEU A 18 -5.19 -13.85 8.41
CA LEU A 18 -5.46 -12.74 7.51
C LEU A 18 -6.86 -12.83 6.89
N THR A 19 -7.34 -14.04 6.57
CA THR A 19 -8.73 -14.24 6.13
C THR A 19 -9.69 -13.73 7.20
N ALA A 20 -9.49 -14.11 8.46
CA ALA A 20 -10.34 -13.65 9.55
C ALA A 20 -10.28 -12.12 9.77
N ILE A 21 -9.13 -11.49 9.54
CA ILE A 21 -8.98 -10.03 9.69
C ILE A 21 -9.64 -9.29 8.52
N ILE A 22 -9.40 -9.73 7.28
CA ILE A 22 -9.77 -8.96 6.08
C ILE A 22 -11.23 -9.20 5.69
N MET A 23 -11.71 -10.46 5.77
CA MET A 23 -13.07 -10.79 5.33
C MET A 23 -14.16 -10.17 6.22
N VAL A 24 -13.88 -10.01 7.52
CA VAL A 24 -14.87 -9.48 8.49
C VAL A 24 -14.88 -7.94 8.58
N LYS A 25 -14.08 -7.25 7.77
CA LYS A 25 -14.11 -5.77 7.75
C LYS A 25 -15.45 -5.24 7.24
N PRO A 26 -15.99 -4.19 7.85
CA PRO A 26 -17.15 -3.49 7.31
C PRO A 26 -16.80 -2.71 6.03
N LEU A 27 -17.84 -2.24 5.32
CA LEU A 27 -17.70 -1.37 4.15
C LEU A 27 -17.46 0.08 4.59
N ASN A 28 -16.23 0.44 4.96
CA ASN A 28 -15.89 1.78 5.43
C ASN A 28 -14.46 2.23 5.09
N ASP A 29 -13.70 1.41 4.38
CA ASP A 29 -12.32 1.74 3.99
C ASP A 29 -12.32 2.41 2.61
N LEU A 30 -12.10 3.73 2.58
CA LEU A 30 -12.08 4.52 1.34
C LEU A 30 -11.06 4.01 0.33
N ASP A 31 -9.85 3.66 0.77
CA ASP A 31 -8.82 3.17 -0.15
C ASP A 31 -9.21 1.81 -0.77
N GLU A 32 -9.92 0.95 -0.02
CA GLU A 32 -10.45 -0.31 -0.56
C GLU A 32 -11.49 -0.03 -1.65
N ILE A 33 -12.42 0.90 -1.40
CA ILE A 33 -13.48 1.29 -2.32
C ILE A 33 -12.90 1.94 -3.57
N TRP A 34 -11.96 2.87 -3.42
CA TRP A 34 -11.32 3.55 -4.55
C TRP A 34 -10.56 2.57 -5.46
N ASN A 35 -9.74 1.70 -4.87
CA ASN A 35 -9.00 0.69 -5.66
C ASN A 35 -9.94 -0.29 -6.36
N TYR A 36 -11.06 -0.67 -5.71
CA TYR A 36 -12.10 -1.45 -6.36
C TYR A 36 -12.76 -0.68 -7.50
N ASN A 37 -13.15 0.58 -7.28
CA ASN A 37 -13.77 1.42 -8.32
C ASN A 37 -12.86 1.60 -9.54
N PHE A 38 -11.56 1.82 -9.35
CA PHE A 38 -10.60 1.89 -10.45
C PHE A 38 -10.52 0.56 -11.24
N ALA A 39 -10.45 -0.55 -10.52
CA ALA A 39 -10.34 -1.86 -11.14
C ALA A 39 -11.63 -2.24 -11.91
N ARG A 40 -12.82 -1.99 -11.34
CA ARG A 40 -14.08 -2.26 -12.03
C ARG A 40 -14.28 -1.39 -13.27
N ASN A 41 -13.90 -0.09 -13.22
CA ASN A 41 -13.92 0.77 -14.38
C ASN A 41 -13.12 0.16 -15.54
N ILE A 42 -11.93 -0.37 -15.27
CA ILE A 42 -11.11 -1.04 -16.29
C ILE A 42 -11.78 -2.34 -16.80
N VAL A 43 -12.44 -3.11 -15.92
CA VAL A 43 -13.20 -4.31 -16.33
C VAL A 43 -14.31 -3.97 -17.30
N ASP A 44 -14.99 -2.84 -17.07
CA ASP A 44 -16.10 -2.38 -17.88
C ASP A 44 -15.65 -1.62 -19.16
N GLY A 45 -14.34 -1.56 -19.41
CA GLY A 45 -13.74 -1.02 -20.63
C GLY A 45 -13.38 0.46 -20.57
N ASN A 46 -13.56 1.11 -19.41
CA ASN A 46 -13.21 2.51 -19.22
C ASN A 46 -11.69 2.69 -19.13
N MET A 47 -11.17 3.76 -19.72
CA MET A 47 -9.75 4.07 -19.77
C MET A 47 -9.34 4.93 -18.57
N PRO A 48 -8.28 4.54 -17.82
CA PRO A 48 -7.73 5.35 -16.74
C PRO A 48 -7.42 6.77 -17.21
N TYR A 49 -7.68 7.75 -16.36
CA TYR A 49 -7.47 9.19 -16.56
C TYR A 49 -8.44 9.84 -17.57
N LYS A 50 -8.79 9.15 -18.63
CA LYS A 50 -9.67 9.66 -19.69
C LYS A 50 -11.14 9.55 -19.32
N ASP A 51 -11.58 8.35 -18.91
CA ASP A 51 -12.99 8.07 -18.64
C ASP A 51 -13.31 8.12 -17.13
N PHE A 52 -12.30 8.02 -16.28
CA PHE A 52 -12.39 8.18 -14.82
C PHE A 52 -11.11 8.74 -14.21
N ASN A 53 -11.26 9.49 -13.12
CA ASN A 53 -10.15 10.12 -12.43
C ASN A 53 -9.34 9.10 -11.63
N MET A 54 -8.03 9.21 -11.73
CA MET A 54 -7.12 8.37 -10.96
C MET A 54 -5.79 9.09 -10.72
N ILE A 55 -5.44 9.33 -9.45
CA ILE A 55 -4.18 10.01 -9.11
C ILE A 55 -2.97 9.09 -9.06
N GLN A 56 -3.19 7.78 -9.09
CA GLN A 56 -2.15 6.76 -8.97
C GLN A 56 -1.76 6.15 -10.31
N MET A 57 -0.62 5.48 -10.34
CA MET A 57 -0.18 4.70 -11.50
C MET A 57 -1.11 3.50 -11.77
N PRO A 58 -1.32 3.11 -13.04
CA PRO A 58 -2.41 2.21 -13.42
C PRO A 58 -2.13 0.72 -13.18
N LEU A 59 -0.90 0.33 -12.82
CA LEU A 59 -0.53 -1.09 -12.79
C LEU A 59 -1.34 -1.90 -11.77
N VAL A 60 -1.52 -1.38 -10.54
CA VAL A 60 -2.24 -2.11 -9.48
C VAL A 60 -3.72 -2.24 -9.82
N PRO A 61 -4.45 -1.18 -10.22
CA PRO A 61 -5.82 -1.30 -10.73
C PRO A 61 -5.95 -2.27 -11.90
N ALA A 62 -5.04 -2.24 -12.87
CA ALA A 62 -5.07 -3.14 -14.04
C ALA A 62 -4.87 -4.62 -13.64
N LEU A 63 -3.96 -4.90 -12.69
CA LEU A 63 -3.80 -6.26 -12.14
C LEU A 63 -5.07 -6.72 -11.40
N CYS A 64 -5.66 -5.85 -10.59
CA CYS A 64 -6.92 -6.16 -9.90
C CYS A 64 -8.05 -6.41 -10.91
N ALA A 65 -8.17 -5.58 -11.96
CA ALA A 65 -9.15 -5.74 -13.02
C ALA A 65 -9.04 -7.09 -13.73
N MET A 66 -7.82 -7.59 -13.95
CA MET A 66 -7.62 -8.93 -14.50
C MET A 66 -8.24 -10.02 -13.62
N PHE A 67 -8.07 -9.94 -12.29
CA PHE A 67 -8.67 -10.90 -11.37
C PHE A 67 -10.18 -10.73 -11.25
N LEU A 68 -10.69 -9.50 -11.24
CA LEU A 68 -12.13 -9.23 -11.25
C LEU A 68 -12.80 -9.80 -12.50
N ASN A 69 -12.19 -9.63 -13.68
CA ASN A 69 -12.70 -10.19 -14.93
C ASN A 69 -12.72 -11.73 -14.94
N LEU A 70 -11.76 -12.37 -14.27
CA LEU A 70 -11.66 -13.84 -14.23
C LEU A 70 -12.54 -14.48 -13.16
N LEU A 71 -12.72 -13.84 -12.02
CA LEU A 71 -13.33 -14.43 -10.82
C LEU A 71 -14.68 -13.82 -10.44
N GLY A 72 -15.03 -12.69 -11.03
CA GLY A 72 -16.26 -11.94 -10.79
C GLY A 72 -15.98 -10.50 -10.32
N ASN A 73 -16.80 -9.57 -10.79
CA ASN A 73 -16.66 -8.13 -10.48
C ASN A 73 -17.31 -7.80 -9.12
N GLU A 74 -16.66 -8.24 -8.04
CA GLU A 74 -17.13 -8.10 -6.66
C GLU A 74 -16.00 -7.58 -5.76
N LEU A 75 -16.34 -6.70 -4.81
CA LEU A 75 -15.37 -6.21 -3.80
C LEU A 75 -14.73 -7.35 -3.00
N MET A 76 -15.46 -8.44 -2.79
CA MET A 76 -14.96 -9.65 -2.14
C MET A 76 -13.71 -10.22 -2.81
N ILE A 77 -13.61 -10.14 -4.13
CA ILE A 77 -12.43 -10.59 -4.88
C ILE A 77 -11.21 -9.73 -4.55
N MET A 78 -11.38 -8.41 -4.37
CA MET A 78 -10.29 -7.54 -3.91
C MET A 78 -9.76 -7.97 -2.54
N ARG A 79 -10.65 -8.38 -1.63
CA ARG A 79 -10.27 -8.91 -0.30
C ARG A 79 -9.49 -10.21 -0.40
N ILE A 80 -9.87 -11.11 -1.32
CA ILE A 80 -9.11 -12.34 -1.58
C ILE A 80 -7.71 -12.01 -2.09
N ILE A 81 -7.57 -11.07 -3.02
CA ILE A 81 -6.26 -10.61 -3.52
C ILE A 81 -5.43 -10.01 -2.38
N ALA A 82 -6.06 -9.20 -1.52
CA ALA A 82 -5.39 -8.61 -0.35
C ALA A 82 -4.88 -9.69 0.63
N ILE A 83 -5.67 -10.73 0.91
CA ILE A 83 -5.27 -11.86 1.76
C ILE A 83 -4.02 -12.54 1.18
N LEU A 84 -4.01 -12.81 -0.11
CA LEU A 84 -2.87 -13.45 -0.77
C LEU A 84 -1.63 -12.55 -0.74
N LEU A 85 -1.76 -11.27 -1.11
CA LEU A 85 -0.68 -10.30 -1.11
C LEU A 85 -0.05 -10.14 0.29
N CYS A 86 -0.89 -9.89 1.31
CA CYS A 86 -0.42 -9.69 2.69
C CYS A 86 0.18 -10.99 3.28
N THR A 87 -0.36 -12.16 2.92
CA THR A 87 0.24 -13.45 3.31
C THR A 87 1.66 -13.58 2.74
N ILE A 88 1.86 -13.22 1.46
CA ILE A 88 3.19 -13.29 0.83
C ILE A 88 4.13 -12.25 1.46
N ILE A 89 3.68 -11.03 1.74
CA ILE A 89 4.47 -10.00 2.42
C ILE A 89 5.01 -10.52 3.76
N LEU A 90 4.14 -11.07 4.61
CA LEU A 90 4.54 -11.61 5.91
C LEU A 90 5.44 -12.84 5.77
N PHE A 91 5.15 -13.71 4.80
CA PHE A 91 5.97 -14.89 4.54
C PHE A 91 7.38 -14.53 4.01
N ILE A 92 7.49 -13.56 3.09
CA ILE A 92 8.80 -13.08 2.63
C ILE A 92 9.56 -12.41 3.77
N THR A 93 8.90 -11.64 4.62
CA THR A 93 9.50 -11.07 5.84
C THR A 93 10.07 -12.16 6.74
N TYR A 94 9.30 -13.24 6.96
CA TYR A 94 9.81 -14.42 7.67
C TYR A 94 11.07 -14.99 7.03
N LYS A 95 11.09 -15.11 5.69
CA LYS A 95 12.24 -15.64 4.92
C LYS A 95 13.45 -14.72 4.97
N ILE A 96 13.25 -13.39 4.92
CA ILE A 96 14.33 -12.40 5.08
C ILE A 96 14.99 -12.57 6.45
N LEU A 97 14.21 -12.65 7.53
CA LEU A 97 14.73 -12.82 8.88
C LEU A 97 15.41 -14.20 9.07
N GLU A 98 14.94 -15.25 8.41
CA GLU A 98 15.62 -16.55 8.35
C GLU A 98 16.98 -16.45 7.63
N LEU A 99 17.05 -15.70 6.51
CA LEU A 99 18.33 -15.41 5.81
C LEU A 99 19.28 -14.61 6.71
N LEU A 100 18.81 -13.69 7.50
CA LEU A 100 19.60 -12.90 8.47
C LEU A 100 19.99 -13.70 9.71
N LYS A 101 19.64 -14.98 9.79
CA LYS A 101 19.90 -15.86 10.96
C LYS A 101 19.33 -15.29 12.27
N VAL A 102 18.21 -14.63 12.21
CA VAL A 102 17.44 -14.19 13.39
C VAL A 102 16.89 -15.42 14.09
N ASN A 103 16.83 -15.38 15.42
CA ASN A 103 16.24 -16.45 16.21
C ASN A 103 14.79 -16.70 15.79
N LYS A 104 14.42 -17.96 15.60
CA LYS A 104 13.09 -18.34 15.10
C LYS A 104 11.93 -17.82 15.97
N TRP A 105 12.12 -17.73 17.28
CA TRP A 105 11.10 -17.23 18.20
C TRP A 105 10.97 -15.70 18.14
N LEU A 106 12.08 -14.99 17.96
CA LEU A 106 12.06 -13.54 17.70
C LEU A 106 11.44 -13.23 16.34
N ASN A 107 11.71 -14.04 15.32
CA ASN A 107 11.09 -13.92 14.00
C ASN A 107 9.56 -14.10 14.11
N CYS A 108 9.10 -15.13 14.80
CA CYS A 108 7.68 -15.38 15.01
C CYS A 108 7.00 -14.24 15.80
N ALA A 109 7.62 -13.77 16.89
CA ALA A 109 7.11 -12.65 17.67
C ALA A 109 6.99 -11.36 16.83
N PHE A 110 7.93 -11.12 15.94
CA PHE A 110 7.86 -9.99 15.03
C PHE A 110 6.72 -10.10 14.03
N LEU A 111 6.46 -11.29 13.47
CA LEU A 111 5.29 -11.49 12.61
C LEU A 111 3.97 -11.24 13.34
N ILE A 112 3.85 -11.73 14.57
CA ILE A 112 2.67 -11.49 15.42
C ILE A 112 2.50 -9.98 15.65
N PHE A 113 3.59 -9.28 15.94
CA PHE A 113 3.61 -7.83 16.12
C PHE A 113 3.15 -7.11 14.84
N LEU A 114 3.66 -7.50 13.66
CA LEU A 114 3.27 -6.92 12.38
C LEU A 114 1.77 -7.15 12.09
N ILE A 115 1.27 -8.35 12.33
CA ILE A 115 -0.17 -8.65 12.19
C ILE A 115 -1.00 -7.73 13.09
N TYR A 116 -0.60 -7.56 14.33
CA TYR A 116 -1.32 -6.74 15.30
C TYR A 116 -1.37 -5.26 14.89
N ILE A 117 -0.22 -4.70 14.46
CA ILE A 117 -0.13 -3.26 14.19
C ILE A 117 -0.72 -2.89 12.82
N LEU A 118 -0.74 -3.83 11.86
CA LEU A 118 -1.27 -3.63 10.51
C LEU A 118 -2.72 -4.14 10.33
N LYS A 119 -3.35 -4.75 11.33
CA LYS A 119 -4.64 -5.45 11.20
C LYS A 119 -5.73 -4.60 10.56
N ASP A 120 -5.79 -3.31 10.89
CA ASP A 120 -6.80 -2.38 10.41
C ASP A 120 -6.49 -1.84 9.00
N HIS A 121 -5.26 -2.03 8.53
CA HIS A 121 -4.74 -1.49 7.27
C HIS A 121 -4.58 -2.52 6.15
N PHE A 122 -4.66 -3.82 6.44
CA PHE A 122 -4.49 -4.85 5.40
C PHE A 122 -5.54 -4.71 4.29
N ARG A 123 -5.10 -4.41 3.09
CA ARG A 123 -5.88 -4.28 1.85
C ARG A 123 -4.98 -4.41 0.63
N ILE A 124 -5.55 -4.40 -0.55
CA ILE A 124 -4.80 -4.24 -1.80
C ILE A 124 -4.78 -2.77 -2.17
N ASP A 125 -3.60 -2.16 -2.15
CA ASP A 125 -3.33 -0.84 -2.66
C ASP A 125 -1.90 -0.75 -3.24
N TYR A 126 -1.59 0.40 -3.85
CA TYR A 126 -0.28 0.62 -4.45
C TYR A 126 0.88 0.62 -3.43
N ASN A 127 0.66 1.03 -2.17
CA ASN A 127 1.71 1.06 -1.14
C ASN A 127 2.08 -0.36 -0.70
N PHE A 128 1.09 -1.22 -0.42
CA PHE A 128 1.35 -2.63 -0.11
C PHE A 128 1.98 -3.38 -1.29
N PHE A 129 1.60 -3.04 -2.52
CA PHE A 129 2.18 -3.67 -3.70
C PHE A 129 3.64 -3.24 -3.94
N VAL A 130 3.99 -1.97 -3.67
CA VAL A 130 5.39 -1.52 -3.68
C VAL A 130 6.18 -2.22 -2.58
N LEU A 131 5.68 -2.24 -1.34
CA LEU A 131 6.32 -2.95 -0.23
C LEU A 131 6.58 -4.44 -0.57
N PHE A 132 5.62 -5.12 -1.18
CA PHE A 132 5.77 -6.49 -1.65
C PHE A 132 6.98 -6.64 -2.58
N ASN A 133 7.12 -5.77 -3.58
CA ASN A 133 8.24 -5.81 -4.53
C ASN A 133 9.58 -5.46 -3.85
N VAL A 134 9.60 -4.47 -2.96
CA VAL A 134 10.79 -4.09 -2.17
C VAL A 134 11.26 -5.26 -1.30
N LEU A 135 10.37 -5.99 -0.65
CA LEU A 135 10.73 -7.16 0.14
C LEU A 135 11.29 -8.30 -0.73
N TRP A 136 10.76 -8.49 -1.95
CA TRP A 136 11.35 -9.43 -2.91
C TRP A 136 12.75 -8.99 -3.34
N ILE A 137 12.97 -7.71 -3.61
CA ILE A 137 14.30 -7.17 -3.93
C ILE A 137 15.27 -7.45 -2.77
N ILE A 138 14.89 -7.09 -1.53
CA ILE A 138 15.71 -7.34 -0.33
C ILE A 138 16.02 -8.85 -0.20
N TYR A 139 15.02 -9.71 -0.37
CA TYR A 139 15.20 -11.16 -0.27
C TYR A 139 16.20 -11.71 -1.30
N ILE A 140 16.07 -11.31 -2.58
CA ILE A 140 16.95 -11.74 -3.67
C ILE A 140 18.38 -11.24 -3.43
N GLU A 141 18.54 -9.98 -3.01
CA GLU A 141 19.87 -9.41 -2.70
C GLU A 141 20.53 -10.13 -1.52
N LEU A 142 19.82 -10.32 -0.40
CA LEU A 142 20.34 -11.04 0.75
C LEU A 142 20.70 -12.49 0.44
N LYS A 143 19.88 -13.16 -0.38
CA LYS A 143 20.19 -14.51 -0.88
C LYS A 143 21.46 -14.51 -1.71
N SER A 144 21.62 -13.51 -2.61
CA SER A 144 22.83 -13.35 -3.44
C SER A 144 24.07 -13.09 -2.58
N ILE A 145 23.98 -12.25 -1.54
CA ILE A 145 25.07 -11.99 -0.58
C ILE A 145 25.52 -13.29 0.11
N ARG A 146 24.60 -14.16 0.47
CA ARG A 146 24.93 -15.44 1.11
C ARG A 146 25.54 -16.49 0.18
N GLU A 147 25.20 -16.44 -1.10
CA GLU A 147 25.71 -17.37 -2.12
C GLU A 147 27.13 -16.98 -2.58
N LYS A 148 27.48 -15.69 -2.52
CA LYS A 148 28.75 -15.14 -3.01
C LYS A 148 29.79 -15.11 -1.89
N LYS A 149 31.02 -15.49 -2.20
CA LYS A 149 32.11 -15.62 -1.23
C LYS A 149 33.03 -14.41 -1.20
N THR A 150 33.10 -13.66 -2.32
CA THR A 150 34.00 -12.51 -2.45
C THR A 150 33.25 -11.24 -2.77
N LYS A 151 33.86 -10.11 -2.46
CA LYS A 151 33.37 -8.77 -2.77
C LYS A 151 33.25 -8.55 -4.29
N GLU A 152 34.21 -9.05 -5.08
CA GLU A 152 34.17 -8.99 -6.54
C GLU A 152 32.98 -9.74 -7.10
N GLU A 153 32.72 -10.96 -6.59
CA GLU A 153 31.53 -11.72 -6.97
C GLU A 153 30.24 -10.97 -6.66
N LEU A 154 30.19 -10.23 -5.53
CA LEU A 154 29.03 -9.44 -5.15
C LEU A 154 28.76 -8.29 -6.14
N LEU A 155 29.82 -7.66 -6.65
CA LEU A 155 29.74 -6.58 -7.64
C LEU A 155 29.56 -7.09 -9.08
N THR A 156 29.81 -8.38 -9.35
CA THR A 156 29.64 -8.95 -10.70
C THR A 156 28.16 -9.01 -11.07
N SER A 157 27.84 -8.48 -12.26
CA SER A 157 26.47 -8.51 -12.83
C SER A 157 26.01 -9.93 -13.16
N SER A 158 24.72 -10.15 -13.05
CA SER A 158 24.07 -11.42 -13.39
C SER A 158 22.67 -11.17 -13.97
N LYS A 159 22.06 -12.22 -14.54
CA LYS A 159 20.65 -12.14 -14.99
C LYS A 159 19.69 -11.75 -13.85
N LYS A 160 20.03 -12.02 -12.59
CA LYS A 160 19.26 -11.61 -11.41
C LYS A 160 19.17 -10.08 -11.31
N ASP A 161 20.19 -9.33 -11.78
CA ASP A 161 20.18 -7.86 -11.73
C ASP A 161 19.12 -7.25 -12.67
N ILE A 162 18.84 -7.89 -13.81
CA ILE A 162 17.72 -7.50 -14.68
C ILE A 162 16.38 -7.74 -13.96
N VAL A 163 16.21 -8.89 -13.31
CA VAL A 163 14.98 -9.20 -12.55
C VAL A 163 14.78 -8.19 -11.43
N LEU A 164 15.83 -7.83 -10.69
CA LEU A 164 15.77 -6.80 -9.66
C LEU A 164 15.37 -5.44 -10.25
N GLY A 165 15.92 -5.09 -11.42
CA GLY A 165 15.52 -3.90 -12.17
C GLY A 165 14.04 -3.93 -12.55
N ILE A 166 13.53 -5.06 -13.07
CA ILE A 166 12.10 -5.23 -13.41
C ILE A 166 11.22 -4.99 -12.18
N LEU A 167 11.57 -5.57 -11.02
CA LEU A 167 10.82 -5.34 -9.78
C LEU A 167 10.80 -3.86 -9.37
N ALA A 168 11.92 -3.15 -9.51
CA ALA A 168 11.99 -1.72 -9.24
C ALA A 168 11.18 -0.89 -10.27
N GLY A 169 11.19 -1.27 -11.54
CA GLY A 169 10.35 -0.65 -12.57
C GLY A 169 8.85 -0.89 -12.31
N ILE A 170 8.48 -2.08 -11.83
CA ILE A 170 7.12 -2.39 -11.36
C ILE A 170 6.74 -1.48 -10.18
N CYS A 171 7.66 -1.19 -9.24
CA CYS A 171 7.40 -0.21 -8.18
C CYS A 171 7.08 1.18 -8.75
N ILE A 172 7.81 1.65 -9.78
CA ILE A 172 7.52 2.94 -10.44
C ILE A 172 6.13 2.93 -11.08
N CYS A 173 5.78 1.85 -11.80
CA CYS A 173 4.46 1.69 -12.43
C CYS A 173 3.31 1.53 -11.43
N SER A 174 3.62 1.33 -10.14
CA SER A 174 2.62 1.24 -9.04
C SER A 174 2.51 2.54 -8.25
N LYS A 175 3.64 3.16 -7.90
CA LYS A 175 3.74 4.46 -7.22
C LYS A 175 5.02 5.15 -7.67
N GLN A 176 4.87 6.17 -8.51
CA GLN A 176 5.99 6.83 -9.20
C GLN A 176 7.07 7.34 -8.25
N THR A 177 6.69 8.02 -7.17
CA THR A 177 7.64 8.63 -6.22
C THR A 177 8.48 7.57 -5.51
N THR A 178 7.84 6.67 -4.76
CA THR A 178 8.54 5.61 -4.00
C THR A 178 9.30 4.68 -4.93
N GLY A 179 8.70 4.29 -6.06
CA GLY A 179 9.34 3.43 -7.05
C GLY A 179 10.60 4.04 -7.64
N ALA A 180 10.61 5.36 -7.91
CA ALA A 180 11.81 6.06 -8.37
C ALA A 180 12.94 6.00 -7.33
N PHE A 181 12.65 6.24 -6.05
CA PHE A 181 13.65 6.12 -4.97
C PHE A 181 14.16 4.68 -4.81
N VAL A 182 13.28 3.68 -4.92
CA VAL A 182 13.68 2.26 -4.91
C VAL A 182 14.63 1.95 -6.08
N ALA A 183 14.35 2.47 -7.27
CA ALA A 183 15.20 2.27 -8.45
C ALA A 183 16.56 2.97 -8.29
N ILE A 184 16.60 4.23 -7.80
CA ILE A 184 17.84 4.96 -7.52
C ILE A 184 18.68 4.19 -6.50
N VAL A 185 18.08 3.75 -5.41
CA VAL A 185 18.77 2.96 -4.38
C VAL A 185 19.27 1.64 -4.96
N LEU A 186 18.45 0.90 -5.69
CA LEU A 186 18.83 -0.37 -6.32
C LEU A 186 20.08 -0.19 -7.20
N VAL A 187 20.11 0.84 -8.03
CA VAL A 187 21.23 1.12 -8.94
C VAL A 187 22.48 1.53 -8.18
N GLY A 188 22.33 2.38 -7.14
CA GLY A 188 23.45 3.14 -6.53
C GLY A 188 24.04 2.54 -5.26
N TYR A 189 23.29 1.83 -4.41
CA TYR A 189 23.73 1.49 -3.04
C TYR A 189 25.03 0.66 -2.98
N ASN A 190 25.28 -0.18 -3.97
CA ASN A 190 26.52 -0.97 -4.06
C ASN A 190 27.79 -0.13 -4.29
N LEU A 191 27.67 1.15 -4.65
CA LEU A 191 28.80 2.07 -4.76
C LEU A 191 29.56 2.21 -3.41
N LEU A 192 28.87 2.07 -2.29
CA LEU A 192 29.49 2.07 -0.96
C LEU A 192 30.47 0.89 -0.76
N ASN A 193 30.30 -0.18 -1.49
CA ASN A 193 31.19 -1.33 -1.45
C ASN A 193 32.42 -1.19 -2.37
N VAL A 194 32.46 -0.18 -3.25
CA VAL A 194 33.55 0.04 -4.20
C VAL A 194 34.77 0.64 -3.49
N SER A 195 35.98 0.07 -3.74
CA SER A 195 37.23 0.52 -3.15
C SER A 195 38.33 0.80 -4.17
N ASN A 196 38.20 0.30 -5.41
CA ASN A 196 39.18 0.48 -6.45
C ASN A 196 38.54 0.55 -7.85
N PHE A 197 39.31 0.89 -8.87
CA PHE A 197 38.82 1.09 -10.23
C PHE A 197 38.29 -0.20 -10.89
N LYS A 198 38.87 -1.37 -10.58
CA LYS A 198 38.37 -2.67 -11.06
C LYS A 198 36.97 -2.94 -10.54
N GLU A 199 36.75 -2.75 -9.22
CA GLU A 199 35.44 -2.89 -8.58
C GLU A 199 34.44 -1.86 -9.12
N PHE A 200 34.88 -0.63 -9.42
CA PHE A 200 34.03 0.38 -10.03
C PHE A 200 33.52 -0.04 -11.41
N LYS A 201 34.36 -0.63 -12.27
CA LYS A 201 33.89 -1.17 -13.56
C LYS A 201 32.86 -2.28 -13.41
N LEU A 202 33.03 -3.17 -12.43
CA LEU A 202 32.05 -4.22 -12.13
C LEU A 202 30.72 -3.63 -11.64
N PHE A 203 30.79 -2.63 -10.75
CA PHE A 203 29.63 -1.89 -10.29
C PHE A 203 28.87 -1.22 -11.44
N ILE A 204 29.54 -0.52 -12.34
CA ILE A 204 28.89 0.13 -13.50
C ILE A 204 28.18 -0.90 -14.38
N LYS A 205 28.85 -2.02 -14.69
CA LYS A 205 28.20 -3.10 -15.45
C LYS A 205 26.94 -3.61 -14.76
N LYS A 206 26.98 -3.82 -13.45
CA LYS A 206 25.85 -4.25 -12.65
C LYS A 206 24.72 -3.20 -12.66
N ALA A 207 25.05 -1.91 -12.50
CA ALA A 207 24.12 -0.81 -12.58
C ALA A 207 23.39 -0.76 -13.93
N ILE A 208 24.12 -0.94 -15.05
CA ILE A 208 23.53 -0.98 -16.41
C ILE A 208 22.48 -2.11 -16.51
N TYR A 209 22.78 -3.33 -16.03
CA TYR A 209 21.81 -4.44 -16.06
C TYR A 209 20.54 -4.12 -15.25
N ARG A 210 20.68 -3.44 -14.11
CA ARG A 210 19.55 -3.00 -13.28
C ARG A 210 18.73 -1.93 -13.98
N VAL A 211 19.39 -0.94 -14.59
CA VAL A 211 18.73 0.11 -15.37
C VAL A 211 17.96 -0.47 -16.54
N ILE A 212 18.57 -1.40 -17.31
CA ILE A 212 17.85 -2.12 -18.40
C ILE A 212 16.59 -2.78 -17.83
N GLY A 213 16.69 -3.46 -16.68
CA GLY A 213 15.54 -4.09 -16.04
C GLY A 213 14.45 -3.08 -15.68
N VAL A 214 14.80 -1.90 -15.11
CA VAL A 214 13.85 -0.84 -14.75
C VAL A 214 13.07 -0.35 -15.97
N PHE A 215 13.74 -0.20 -17.10
CA PHE A 215 13.09 0.31 -18.32
C PHE A 215 12.11 -0.67 -18.97
N ILE A 216 12.17 -1.97 -18.69
CA ILE A 216 11.24 -2.95 -19.30
C ILE A 216 9.78 -2.66 -18.94
N PRO A 217 9.35 -2.59 -17.66
CA PRO A 217 7.96 -2.25 -17.34
C PRO A 217 7.57 -0.82 -17.73
N LEU A 218 8.50 0.14 -17.65
CA LEU A 218 8.25 1.51 -18.09
C LEU A 218 7.98 1.58 -19.60
N LEU A 219 8.72 0.84 -20.40
CA LEU A 219 8.50 0.75 -21.84
C LEU A 219 7.13 0.13 -22.16
N MET A 220 6.76 -0.95 -21.46
CA MET A 220 5.43 -1.56 -21.64
C MET A 220 4.30 -0.57 -21.31
N LEU A 221 4.43 0.18 -20.21
CA LEU A 221 3.47 1.21 -19.82
C LEU A 221 3.44 2.37 -20.87
N SER A 222 4.61 2.80 -21.36
CA SER A 222 4.71 3.85 -22.38
C SER A 222 4.03 3.43 -23.70
N ILE A 223 4.21 2.15 -24.10
CA ILE A 223 3.51 1.60 -25.28
C ILE A 223 2.00 1.62 -25.05
N TYR A 224 1.52 1.21 -23.90
CA TYR A 224 0.10 1.25 -23.55
C TYR A 224 -0.47 2.67 -23.61
N PHE A 225 0.21 3.66 -23.04
CA PHE A 225 -0.23 5.06 -23.08
C PHE A 225 -0.22 5.64 -24.50
N THR A 226 0.81 5.32 -25.29
CA THR A 226 0.90 5.78 -26.69
C THR A 226 -0.20 5.17 -27.53
N TRP A 227 -0.46 3.88 -27.40
CA TRP A 227 -1.48 3.17 -28.17
C TRP A 227 -2.89 3.68 -27.89
N ASN A 228 -3.18 4.04 -26.63
CA ASN A 228 -4.50 4.50 -26.21
C ASN A 228 -4.62 6.04 -26.15
N HIS A 229 -3.60 6.77 -26.60
CA HIS A 229 -3.57 8.26 -26.57
C HIS A 229 -3.78 8.88 -25.17
N LEU A 230 -3.25 8.23 -24.12
CA LEU A 230 -3.48 8.61 -22.70
C LEU A 230 -2.42 9.56 -22.11
N TRP A 231 -1.42 10.00 -22.87
CA TRP A 231 -0.32 10.77 -22.33
C TRP A 231 -0.75 12.11 -21.71
N ASN A 232 -1.66 12.83 -22.37
CA ASN A 232 -2.13 14.11 -21.87
C ASN A 232 -2.93 13.93 -20.57
N ASP A 233 -3.90 13.00 -20.57
CA ASP A 233 -4.73 12.71 -19.42
C ASP A 233 -3.88 12.17 -18.23
N PHE A 234 -2.88 11.32 -18.50
CA PHE A 234 -1.95 10.84 -17.50
C PHE A 234 -1.13 11.98 -16.88
N ILE A 235 -0.60 12.90 -17.71
CA ILE A 235 0.18 14.05 -17.24
C ILE A 235 -0.73 14.96 -16.41
N ASP A 236 -1.94 15.22 -16.86
CA ASP A 236 -2.91 16.05 -16.17
C ASP A 236 -3.21 15.50 -14.76
N TYR A 237 -3.68 14.28 -14.63
CA TYR A 237 -4.08 13.72 -13.34
C TYR A 237 -2.92 13.23 -12.47
N CYS A 238 -1.99 12.49 -13.03
CA CYS A 238 -0.99 11.74 -12.27
C CYS A 238 0.31 12.51 -12.02
N ILE A 239 0.55 13.62 -12.73
CA ILE A 239 1.74 14.45 -12.56
C ILE A 239 1.37 15.87 -12.11
N LEU A 240 0.59 16.60 -12.88
CA LEU A 240 0.23 17.99 -12.59
C LEU A 240 -0.85 18.07 -11.50
N GLY A 241 -1.87 17.22 -11.56
CA GLY A 241 -2.95 17.18 -10.58
C GLY A 241 -2.50 16.87 -9.17
N ILE A 242 -1.38 16.13 -8.98
CA ILE A 242 -0.77 15.95 -7.66
C ILE A 242 -0.33 17.28 -7.04
N GLY A 243 0.07 18.26 -7.86
CA GLY A 243 0.44 19.61 -7.40
C GLY A 243 -0.72 20.36 -6.73
N THR A 244 -1.97 20.03 -7.06
CA THR A 244 -3.17 20.58 -6.42
C THR A 244 -3.48 19.95 -5.06
N PHE A 245 -2.85 18.81 -4.74
CA PHE A 245 -2.99 18.13 -3.45
C PHE A 245 -2.25 18.91 -2.35
N SER A 246 -2.92 19.94 -1.82
CA SER A 246 -2.35 20.87 -0.85
C SER A 246 -2.19 20.29 0.56
N ASN A 247 -2.61 19.05 0.80
CA ASN A 247 -2.69 18.50 2.14
C ASN A 247 -1.46 17.68 2.48
N SER A 248 -0.63 18.22 3.38
CA SER A 248 0.43 17.48 4.04
C SER A 248 0.03 17.18 5.48
N ILE A 249 0.07 15.90 5.85
CA ILE A 249 0.01 15.51 7.27
C ILE A 249 1.43 15.51 7.79
N SER A 250 1.74 16.44 8.68
CA SER A 250 3.06 16.58 9.26
C SER A 250 3.46 15.36 10.08
N TYR A 251 4.75 15.03 10.08
CA TYR A 251 5.31 13.95 10.92
C TYR A 251 5.05 14.17 12.42
N SER A 252 4.85 15.41 12.87
CA SER A 252 4.48 15.73 14.25
C SER A 252 3.18 15.05 14.70
N ASN A 253 2.25 14.76 13.78
CA ASN A 253 1.01 14.05 14.10
C ASN A 253 1.26 12.61 14.57
N LEU A 254 2.31 11.96 14.06
CA LEU A 254 2.73 10.63 14.56
C LEU A 254 3.29 10.72 15.98
N LEU A 255 3.99 11.81 16.33
CA LEU A 255 4.55 12.03 17.67
C LEU A 255 3.47 12.35 18.71
N THR A 256 2.31 12.82 18.28
CA THR A 256 1.14 13.14 19.12
C THR A 256 0.01 12.11 18.98
N ASN A 257 0.24 11.03 18.23
CA ASN A 257 -0.76 9.99 17.97
C ASN A 257 -1.34 9.40 19.27
N SER A 258 -2.64 9.15 19.28
CA SER A 258 -3.33 8.52 20.41
C SER A 258 -2.92 7.05 20.58
N ASN A 259 -2.55 6.37 19.50
CA ASN A 259 -2.01 5.02 19.56
C ASN A 259 -0.56 5.04 20.06
N ILE A 260 -0.36 4.60 21.29
CA ILE A 260 0.97 4.59 21.95
C ILE A 260 2.03 3.79 21.17
N LEU A 261 1.63 2.76 20.42
CA LEU A 261 2.57 1.98 19.61
C LEU A 261 3.05 2.77 18.41
N ILE A 262 2.16 3.43 17.67
CA ILE A 262 2.53 4.32 16.54
C ILE A 262 3.45 5.42 17.03
N LYS A 263 3.06 6.10 18.12
CA LYS A 263 3.87 7.14 18.76
C LYS A 263 5.26 6.63 19.15
N THR A 264 5.35 5.46 19.75
CA THR A 264 6.64 4.88 20.17
C THR A 264 7.49 4.49 18.96
N LEU A 265 6.90 3.86 17.94
CA LEU A 265 7.62 3.49 16.72
C LEU A 265 8.10 4.70 15.95
N SER A 266 7.33 5.78 15.89
CA SER A 266 7.73 7.02 15.19
C SER A 266 8.96 7.70 15.80
N ILE A 267 9.29 7.38 17.05
CA ILE A 267 10.52 7.84 17.71
C ILE A 267 11.63 6.80 17.54
N ILE A 268 11.35 5.55 17.90
CA ILE A 268 12.38 4.52 18.03
C ILE A 268 12.93 4.09 16.67
N VAL A 269 12.07 3.88 15.67
CA VAL A 269 12.53 3.30 14.39
C VAL A 269 13.47 4.25 13.64
N PRO A 270 13.20 5.56 13.50
CA PRO A 270 14.14 6.50 12.90
C PRO A 270 15.47 6.62 13.66
N ILE A 271 15.45 6.64 15.00
CA ILE A 271 16.68 6.69 15.81
C ILE A 271 17.58 5.48 15.53
N PHE A 272 17.00 4.28 15.51
CA PHE A 272 17.77 3.08 15.18
C PHE A 272 18.25 3.08 13.73
N LEU A 273 17.45 3.56 12.77
CA LEU A 273 17.85 3.70 11.37
C LEU A 273 19.05 4.63 11.24
N ILE A 274 19.01 5.81 11.88
CA ILE A 274 20.13 6.76 11.91
C ILE A 274 21.38 6.11 12.53
N SER A 275 21.22 5.35 13.61
CA SER A 275 22.33 4.62 14.23
C SER A 275 22.95 3.58 13.29
N MET A 276 22.13 2.85 12.53
CA MET A 276 22.60 1.89 11.53
C MET A 276 23.33 2.57 10.37
N ILE A 277 22.81 3.70 9.88
CA ILE A 277 23.47 4.54 8.87
C ILE A 277 24.83 5.01 9.40
N GLY A 278 24.85 5.56 10.61
CA GLY A 278 26.10 6.02 11.26
C GLY A 278 27.13 4.89 11.37
N ASN A 279 26.73 3.67 11.74
CA ASN A 279 27.62 2.51 11.77
C ASN A 279 28.23 2.19 10.39
N ILE A 280 27.43 2.20 9.34
CA ILE A 280 27.89 1.98 7.95
C ILE A 280 28.90 3.03 7.55
N LEU A 281 28.60 4.33 7.79
CA LEU A 281 29.47 5.46 7.43
C LEU A 281 30.79 5.44 8.20
N VAL A 282 30.75 5.16 9.52
CA VAL A 282 31.95 5.04 10.35
C VAL A 282 32.82 3.87 9.90
N ASN A 283 32.25 2.73 9.55
CA ASN A 283 33.01 1.60 9.02
C ASN A 283 33.64 1.94 7.67
N LYS A 284 32.93 2.61 6.76
CA LYS A 284 33.47 3.11 5.49
C LYS A 284 34.63 4.09 5.70
N TYR A 285 34.45 5.09 6.59
CA TYR A 285 35.50 6.06 6.92
C TYR A 285 36.77 5.39 7.50
N LYS A 286 36.58 4.43 8.42
CA LYS A 286 37.70 3.68 9.02
C LYS A 286 38.26 2.60 8.09
N ARG A 287 37.85 2.54 6.83
CA ARG A 287 38.24 1.49 5.85
C ARG A 287 38.03 0.05 6.34
N LYS A 288 37.06 -0.13 7.24
CA LYS A 288 36.62 -1.46 7.68
C LYS A 288 35.65 -2.05 6.68
N GLU A 289 35.50 -3.37 6.73
CA GLU A 289 34.47 -4.06 5.94
C GLU A 289 33.06 -3.64 6.39
N ILE A 290 32.22 -3.31 5.40
CA ILE A 290 30.82 -2.99 5.63
C ILE A 290 30.03 -4.29 5.63
N ASP A 291 29.15 -4.47 6.64
CA ASP A 291 28.16 -5.53 6.61
C ASP A 291 27.20 -5.33 5.44
N SER A 292 27.36 -6.11 4.38
CA SER A 292 26.57 -6.02 3.16
C SER A 292 25.08 -6.34 3.39
N GLN A 293 24.74 -7.17 4.40
CA GLN A 293 23.35 -7.46 4.75
C GLN A 293 22.70 -6.23 5.39
N LEU A 294 23.40 -5.59 6.32
CA LEU A 294 22.94 -4.35 6.95
C LEU A 294 22.83 -3.22 5.93
N LEU A 295 23.82 -3.07 5.05
CA LEU A 295 23.80 -2.07 3.97
C LEU A 295 22.57 -2.24 3.08
N THR A 296 22.26 -3.46 2.66
CA THR A 296 21.08 -3.73 1.83
C THR A 296 19.79 -3.30 2.54
N ILE A 297 19.58 -3.74 3.77
CA ILE A 297 18.35 -3.43 4.52
C ILE A 297 18.19 -1.91 4.72
N VAL A 298 19.25 -1.25 5.18
CA VAL A 298 19.25 0.20 5.44
C VAL A 298 19.00 1.00 4.16
N SER A 299 19.57 0.59 3.04
CA SER A 299 19.38 1.28 1.76
C SER A 299 17.92 1.24 1.32
N TYR A 300 17.27 0.08 1.38
CA TYR A 300 15.85 -0.02 1.03
C TYR A 300 14.92 0.56 2.12
N ALA A 301 15.35 0.59 3.37
CA ALA A 301 14.63 1.32 4.41
C ALA A 301 14.59 2.83 4.13
N ILE A 302 15.69 3.40 3.65
CA ILE A 302 15.73 4.82 3.25
C ILE A 302 14.83 5.06 2.03
N ALA A 303 14.84 4.18 1.03
CA ALA A 303 13.98 4.31 -0.15
C ALA A 303 12.49 4.26 0.22
N GLU A 304 12.10 3.31 1.07
CA GLU A 304 10.70 3.10 1.46
C GLU A 304 10.17 4.22 2.38
N MET A 305 11.06 4.84 3.19
CA MET A 305 10.69 5.99 4.03
C MET A 305 10.08 7.16 3.26
N VAL A 306 10.30 7.26 1.95
CA VAL A 306 9.66 8.28 1.10
C VAL A 306 8.13 8.15 1.10
N VAL A 307 7.58 6.95 1.38
CA VAL A 307 6.13 6.75 1.53
C VAL A 307 5.53 7.62 2.64
N VAL A 308 6.30 7.92 3.68
CA VAL A 308 5.85 8.73 4.83
C VAL A 308 5.61 10.20 4.46
N PHE A 309 6.10 10.64 3.30
CA PHE A 309 5.95 12.02 2.85
C PHE A 309 5.11 12.09 1.55
N PRO A 310 4.22 13.09 1.38
CA PRO A 310 3.90 14.22 2.28
C PRO A 310 2.86 13.91 3.37
N ILE A 311 2.27 12.71 3.37
CA ILE A 311 1.17 12.31 4.27
C ILE A 311 1.72 11.35 5.32
N SER A 312 2.01 11.88 6.52
CA SER A 312 2.52 11.10 7.66
C SER A 312 1.37 10.61 8.56
N ASP A 313 0.46 9.80 7.99
CA ASP A 313 -0.53 9.07 8.76
C ASP A 313 -0.02 7.67 9.17
N ASP A 314 -0.83 6.93 9.91
CA ASP A 314 -0.45 5.63 10.47
C ASP A 314 -0.04 4.64 9.39
N ILE A 315 -0.79 4.52 8.30
CA ILE A 315 -0.53 3.52 7.26
C ILE A 315 0.72 3.87 6.44
N HIS A 316 0.88 5.12 6.01
CA HIS A 316 2.06 5.55 5.27
C HIS A 316 3.32 5.40 6.13
N PHE A 317 3.22 5.73 7.43
CA PHE A 317 4.30 5.51 8.36
C PHE A 317 4.66 4.02 8.50
N LEU A 318 3.69 3.15 8.78
CA LEU A 318 3.95 1.72 9.00
C LEU A 318 4.56 1.03 7.77
N ILE A 319 4.10 1.37 6.58
CA ILE A 319 4.67 0.86 5.33
C ILE A 319 6.07 1.42 5.11
N GLY A 320 6.25 2.74 5.24
CA GLY A 320 7.53 3.40 5.02
C GLY A 320 8.65 2.92 5.95
N VAL A 321 8.33 2.61 7.21
CA VAL A 321 9.33 2.10 8.17
C VAL A 321 9.46 0.57 8.17
N PHE A 322 8.69 -0.15 7.37
CA PHE A 322 8.66 -1.63 7.41
C PHE A 322 10.05 -2.27 7.21
N PRO A 323 10.87 -1.91 6.20
CA PRO A 323 12.21 -2.44 6.06
C PRO A 323 13.16 -2.01 7.20
N ALA A 324 12.96 -0.81 7.77
CA ALA A 324 13.72 -0.35 8.93
C ALA A 324 13.42 -1.21 10.18
N MET A 325 12.16 -1.62 10.38
CA MET A 325 11.79 -2.55 11.46
C MET A 325 12.48 -3.91 11.30
N ILE A 326 12.60 -4.43 10.08
CA ILE A 326 13.40 -5.64 9.79
C ILE A 326 14.85 -5.43 10.21
N GLY A 327 15.44 -4.28 9.88
CA GLY A 327 16.79 -3.88 10.30
C GLY A 327 16.95 -3.85 11.83
N ASN A 328 15.96 -3.31 12.54
CA ASN A 328 15.96 -3.25 14.00
C ASN A 328 15.96 -4.65 14.60
N ILE A 329 15.12 -5.55 14.10
CA ILE A 329 15.07 -6.96 14.56
C ILE A 329 16.41 -7.67 14.28
N TYR A 330 17.03 -7.41 13.13
CA TYR A 330 18.37 -7.93 12.82
C TYR A 330 19.42 -7.40 13.81
N GLY A 331 19.41 -6.09 14.09
CA GLY A 331 20.27 -5.44 15.08
C GLY A 331 20.09 -6.04 16.47
N MET A 332 18.85 -6.17 16.95
CA MET A 332 18.52 -6.79 18.26
C MET A 332 19.01 -8.24 18.32
N SER A 333 18.81 -9.02 17.24
CA SER A 333 19.31 -10.40 17.18
C SER A 333 20.84 -10.47 17.26
N THR A 334 21.53 -9.51 16.64
CA THR A 334 22.99 -9.43 16.65
C THR A 334 23.51 -9.05 18.04
N LEU A 335 22.86 -8.09 18.71
CA LEU A 335 23.19 -7.69 20.07
C LEU A 335 22.91 -8.82 21.08
N SER A 336 21.79 -9.53 20.93
CA SER A 336 21.46 -10.66 21.83
C SER A 336 22.50 -11.78 21.79
N LYS A 337 23.15 -12.00 20.64
CA LYS A 337 24.26 -12.98 20.52
C LYS A 337 25.51 -12.58 21.32
N LYS A 338 25.69 -11.27 21.59
CA LYS A 338 26.81 -10.73 22.35
C LYS A 338 26.57 -10.73 23.87
N LEU A 339 25.38 -11.07 24.35
CA LEU A 339 25.11 -11.22 25.78
C LEU A 339 26.00 -12.29 26.35
N LYS A 340 26.68 -12.00 27.49
CA LYS A 340 27.60 -12.94 28.16
C LYS A 340 26.89 -13.92 29.11
N ASN A 341 25.72 -13.51 29.63
CA ASN A 341 24.99 -14.31 30.63
C ASN A 341 24.11 -15.37 29.95
N GLU A 342 24.51 -16.61 29.96
CA GLU A 342 23.80 -17.73 29.36
C GLU A 342 22.44 -17.99 30.01
N LYS A 343 22.26 -17.76 31.32
CA LYS A 343 20.97 -17.91 32.00
C LYS A 343 19.94 -16.93 31.45
N VAL A 344 20.38 -15.68 31.20
CA VAL A 344 19.52 -14.65 30.59
C VAL A 344 19.15 -15.03 29.16
N LYS A 345 20.07 -15.54 28.36
CA LYS A 345 19.77 -16.02 26.99
C LYS A 345 18.73 -17.15 26.98
N ILE A 346 18.90 -18.13 27.87
CA ILE A 346 17.97 -19.25 27.99
C ILE A 346 16.59 -18.74 28.43
N PHE A 347 16.53 -17.86 29.42
CA PHE A 347 15.28 -17.28 29.91
C PHE A 347 14.55 -16.53 28.79
N ILE A 348 15.22 -15.63 28.06
CA ILE A 348 14.63 -14.88 26.94
C ILE A 348 14.11 -15.85 25.87
N LYS A 349 14.88 -16.88 25.53
CA LYS A 349 14.47 -17.88 24.52
C LYS A 349 13.22 -18.65 24.93
N GLU A 350 13.16 -19.16 26.17
CA GLU A 350 12.01 -19.93 26.65
C GLU A 350 10.77 -19.03 26.85
N TYR A 351 10.96 -17.80 27.33
CA TYR A 351 9.90 -16.80 27.40
C TYR A 351 9.31 -16.50 26.03
N LEU A 352 10.15 -16.16 25.02
CA LEU A 352 9.69 -15.92 23.66
C LEU A 352 8.99 -17.14 23.06
N LYS A 353 9.48 -18.36 23.36
CA LYS A 353 8.84 -19.60 22.90
C LYS A 353 7.44 -19.76 23.48
N ALA A 354 7.31 -19.61 24.81
CA ALA A 354 6.02 -19.73 25.49
C ALA A 354 5.03 -18.64 25.00
N PHE A 355 5.47 -17.39 24.91
CA PHE A 355 4.70 -16.27 24.37
C PHE A 355 4.18 -16.57 22.97
N ASN A 356 5.05 -17.00 22.05
CA ASN A 356 4.65 -17.25 20.66
C ASN A 356 3.65 -18.40 20.53
N ILE A 357 3.85 -19.49 21.29
CA ILE A 357 2.91 -20.62 21.27
C ILE A 357 1.53 -20.16 21.73
N LEU A 358 1.47 -19.42 22.84
CA LEU A 358 0.22 -18.91 23.39
C LEU A 358 -0.44 -17.90 22.43
N ALA A 359 0.31 -16.93 21.92
CA ALA A 359 -0.19 -15.91 21.02
C ALA A 359 -0.73 -16.50 19.71
N VAL A 360 -0.01 -17.46 19.09
CA VAL A 360 -0.48 -18.15 17.88
C VAL A 360 -1.75 -18.96 18.18
N ALA A 361 -1.81 -19.67 19.31
CA ALA A 361 -3.00 -20.41 19.69
C ALA A 361 -4.22 -19.49 19.86
N ILE A 362 -4.05 -18.36 20.56
CA ILE A 362 -5.12 -17.35 20.73
C ILE A 362 -5.55 -16.79 19.36
N LEU A 363 -4.60 -16.37 18.53
CA LEU A 363 -4.89 -15.80 17.21
C LEU A 363 -5.65 -16.81 16.34
N CYS A 364 -5.22 -18.06 16.29
CA CYS A 364 -5.92 -19.11 15.52
C CYS A 364 -7.33 -19.35 16.07
N THR A 365 -7.50 -19.43 17.38
CA THR A 365 -8.82 -19.63 18.01
C THR A 365 -9.76 -18.45 17.69
N VAL A 366 -9.31 -17.22 17.89
CA VAL A 366 -10.09 -16.01 17.57
C VAL A 366 -10.43 -15.98 16.09
N SER A 367 -9.48 -16.32 15.21
CA SER A 367 -9.71 -16.36 13.75
C SER A 367 -10.77 -17.38 13.37
N ILE A 368 -10.72 -18.60 13.93
CA ILE A 368 -11.70 -19.63 13.65
C ILE A 368 -13.10 -19.20 14.13
N VAL A 369 -13.21 -18.65 15.35
CA VAL A 369 -14.50 -18.17 15.88
C VAL A 369 -15.03 -17.01 15.04
N SER A 370 -14.19 -16.06 14.65
CA SER A 370 -14.57 -14.93 13.81
C SER A 370 -15.09 -15.38 12.44
N LEU A 371 -14.38 -16.31 11.78
CA LEU A 371 -14.81 -16.85 10.48
C LEU A 371 -16.07 -17.72 10.59
N TYR A 372 -16.23 -18.49 11.70
CA TYR A 372 -17.44 -19.25 11.94
C TYR A 372 -18.66 -18.32 12.08
N ASN A 373 -18.55 -17.26 12.89
CA ASN A 373 -19.60 -16.26 13.04
C ASN A 373 -19.92 -15.56 11.71
N TYR A 374 -18.90 -15.18 10.97
CA TYR A 374 -19.04 -14.59 9.64
C TYR A 374 -19.79 -15.54 8.69
N ALA A 375 -19.42 -16.83 8.64
CA ALA A 375 -20.04 -17.81 7.75
C ALA A 375 -21.52 -18.06 8.08
N ILE A 376 -21.90 -18.08 9.38
CA ILE A 376 -23.31 -18.21 9.79
C ILE A 376 -24.13 -16.99 9.35
N GLN A 377 -23.54 -15.80 9.41
CA GLN A 377 -24.22 -14.55 9.10
C GLN A 377 -24.09 -14.13 7.62
N ALA A 378 -23.27 -14.83 6.84
CA ALA A 378 -22.93 -14.43 5.48
C ALA A 378 -24.15 -14.20 4.57
N GLY A 379 -25.21 -14.99 4.74
CA GLY A 379 -26.47 -14.81 3.99
C GLY A 379 -27.27 -13.55 4.40
N GLN A 380 -26.90 -12.89 5.49
CA GLN A 380 -27.54 -11.64 5.97
C GLN A 380 -26.80 -10.40 5.49
N TYR A 381 -25.54 -10.56 5.01
CA TYR A 381 -24.68 -9.45 4.58
C TYR A 381 -24.85 -9.06 3.11
N THR A 382 -25.90 -9.51 2.45
CA THR A 382 -26.02 -9.28 1.03
C THR A 382 -27.30 -8.59 0.69
N THR A 383 -27.19 -7.37 0.19
CA THR A 383 -28.32 -6.71 -0.45
C THR A 383 -27.92 -5.67 -1.49
N LEU A 384 -26.64 -5.39 -1.64
CA LEU A 384 -26.13 -4.44 -2.61
C LEU A 384 -25.28 -5.15 -3.67
N ASN A 385 -25.57 -4.90 -4.92
CA ASN A 385 -24.80 -5.40 -6.04
C ASN A 385 -23.32 -4.99 -5.92
N HIS A 386 -22.38 -5.86 -6.28
CA HIS A 386 -20.93 -5.69 -6.14
C HIS A 386 -20.38 -5.65 -4.70
N PHE A 387 -21.23 -5.59 -3.68
CA PHE A 387 -20.84 -5.64 -2.27
C PHE A 387 -21.36 -6.90 -1.57
N ASN A 388 -21.60 -7.96 -2.34
CA ASN A 388 -22.06 -9.24 -1.82
C ASN A 388 -21.09 -9.79 -0.76
N TYR A 389 -21.64 -10.29 0.34
CA TYR A 389 -20.91 -10.83 1.50
C TYR A 389 -20.06 -9.83 2.27
N ILE A 390 -20.21 -8.52 2.04
CA ILE A 390 -19.56 -7.47 2.83
C ILE A 390 -20.42 -7.10 4.03
N ILE A 391 -19.80 -6.99 5.21
CA ILE A 391 -20.49 -6.60 6.43
C ILE A 391 -20.91 -5.13 6.33
N GLN A 392 -22.20 -4.87 6.58
CA GLN A 392 -22.79 -3.53 6.59
C GLN A 392 -23.86 -3.45 7.68
N SER A 393 -24.07 -2.27 8.26
CA SER A 393 -25.23 -2.02 9.09
C SER A 393 -26.49 -1.88 8.24
N GLN A 394 -27.66 -2.16 8.81
CA GLN A 394 -28.93 -2.00 8.09
C GLN A 394 -29.10 -0.53 7.67
N ASP A 395 -28.80 0.42 8.58
CA ASP A 395 -28.88 1.86 8.31
C ASP A 395 -28.01 2.27 7.11
N GLN A 396 -26.79 1.71 6.99
CA GLN A 396 -25.91 1.97 5.84
C GLN A 396 -26.49 1.41 4.54
N ILE A 397 -27.08 0.21 4.59
CA ILE A 397 -27.72 -0.41 3.43
C ILE A 397 -28.91 0.42 2.98
N ASP A 398 -29.74 0.85 3.91
CA ASP A 398 -30.95 1.62 3.63
C ASP A 398 -30.58 3.01 3.06
N SER A 399 -29.57 3.66 3.63
CA SER A 399 -29.05 4.95 3.12
C SER A 399 -28.55 4.81 1.67
N ILE A 400 -27.74 3.78 1.37
CA ILE A 400 -27.24 3.56 0.02
C ILE A 400 -28.40 3.32 -0.95
N LYS A 401 -29.38 2.48 -0.59
CA LYS A 401 -30.55 2.20 -1.43
C LYS A 401 -31.42 3.43 -1.68
N ASN A 402 -31.63 4.26 -0.66
CA ASN A 402 -32.40 5.50 -0.82
C ASN A 402 -31.76 6.43 -1.86
N VAL A 403 -30.44 6.60 -1.75
CA VAL A 403 -29.66 7.43 -2.71
C VAL A 403 -29.67 6.79 -4.11
N GLU A 404 -29.50 5.47 -4.23
CA GLU A 404 -29.57 4.74 -5.50
C GLU A 404 -30.95 4.93 -6.17
N GLU A 405 -32.04 4.72 -5.43
CA GLU A 405 -33.40 4.91 -5.93
C GLU A 405 -33.63 6.36 -6.37
N TYR A 406 -33.10 7.32 -5.63
CA TYR A 406 -33.17 8.71 -6.02
C TYR A 406 -32.47 8.94 -7.37
N ILE A 407 -31.23 8.48 -7.51
CA ILE A 407 -30.44 8.63 -8.74
C ILE A 407 -31.14 7.98 -9.94
N GLN A 408 -31.70 6.77 -9.75
CA GLN A 408 -32.38 6.03 -10.84
C GLN A 408 -33.70 6.70 -11.31
N LYS A 409 -34.33 7.50 -10.46
CA LYS A 409 -35.57 8.23 -10.80
C LYS A 409 -35.33 9.55 -11.51
N GLN A 410 -34.08 10.00 -11.60
CA GLN A 410 -33.75 11.28 -12.25
C GLN A 410 -33.41 11.09 -13.72
N ASP A 411 -33.98 11.97 -14.56
CA ASP A 411 -33.61 12.08 -15.99
C ASP A 411 -32.33 12.91 -16.20
N LYS A 412 -31.84 13.56 -15.12
CA LYS A 412 -30.66 14.41 -15.10
C LYS A 412 -29.43 13.65 -14.60
N ASN A 413 -28.23 14.13 -14.92
CA ASN A 413 -27.02 13.66 -14.28
C ASN A 413 -27.02 14.00 -12.79
N VAL A 414 -26.67 13.05 -11.94
CA VAL A 414 -26.57 13.26 -10.49
C VAL A 414 -25.11 13.12 -10.08
N TYR A 415 -24.56 14.18 -9.52
CA TYR A 415 -23.19 14.24 -9.01
C TYR A 415 -23.20 14.24 -7.49
N ILE A 416 -22.36 13.41 -6.88
CA ILE A 416 -22.24 13.27 -5.43
C ILE A 416 -20.93 13.88 -4.99
N LEU A 417 -20.97 14.99 -4.28
CA LEU A 417 -19.77 15.66 -3.75
C LEU A 417 -19.32 15.02 -2.43
N ASP A 418 -18.80 13.81 -2.55
CA ASP A 418 -18.22 13.08 -1.42
C ASP A 418 -17.01 12.26 -1.92
N ALA A 419 -15.98 12.16 -1.07
CA ALA A 419 -14.84 11.28 -1.33
C ALA A 419 -15.24 9.78 -1.42
N ALA A 420 -16.36 9.41 -0.80
CA ALA A 420 -16.94 8.06 -0.83
C ALA A 420 -18.07 7.90 -1.86
N ALA A 421 -18.23 8.81 -2.81
CA ALA A 421 -19.33 8.80 -3.80
C ALA A 421 -19.50 7.45 -4.51
N ALA A 422 -18.39 6.76 -4.76
CA ALA A 422 -18.39 5.43 -5.40
C ALA A 422 -19.23 4.38 -4.65
N ILE A 423 -19.44 4.51 -3.33
CA ILE A 423 -20.30 3.58 -2.57
C ILE A 423 -21.73 3.58 -3.11
N TYR A 424 -22.24 4.72 -3.57
CA TYR A 424 -23.59 4.90 -4.05
C TYR A 424 -23.73 4.61 -5.55
N THR A 425 -22.64 4.73 -6.33
CA THR A 425 -22.67 4.56 -7.78
C THR A 425 -22.27 3.17 -8.23
N ILE A 426 -21.45 2.46 -7.45
CA ILE A 426 -21.03 1.08 -7.76
C ILE A 426 -22.20 0.11 -7.88
N PRO A 427 -23.18 0.03 -6.95
CA PRO A 427 -24.23 -0.97 -7.02
C PRO A 427 -25.16 -0.80 -8.23
N ILE A 428 -25.29 0.40 -8.76
CA ILE A 428 -26.11 0.70 -9.94
C ILE A 428 -25.32 0.74 -11.24
N ASN A 429 -24.03 0.34 -11.22
CA ASN A 429 -23.14 0.35 -12.38
C ASN A 429 -23.02 1.72 -13.06
N ARG A 430 -23.05 2.77 -12.28
CA ARG A 430 -22.88 4.13 -12.79
C ARG A 430 -21.44 4.60 -12.61
N TYR A 431 -20.94 5.34 -13.58
CA TYR A 431 -19.62 5.94 -13.59
C TYR A 431 -19.78 7.45 -13.78
N THR A 432 -19.11 8.22 -12.93
CA THR A 432 -19.21 9.68 -12.97
C THR A 432 -17.81 10.26 -12.90
N LYS A 433 -17.22 10.56 -14.06
CA LYS A 433 -15.91 11.19 -14.15
C LYS A 433 -15.90 12.43 -13.25
N ASN A 434 -14.79 12.71 -12.61
CA ASN A 434 -14.54 13.78 -11.64
C ASN A 434 -15.23 13.62 -10.26
N TYR A 435 -16.31 12.83 -10.14
CA TYR A 435 -17.12 12.80 -8.91
C TYR A 435 -17.09 11.49 -8.14
N ASP A 436 -16.77 10.35 -8.76
CA ASP A 436 -16.70 9.04 -8.07
C ASP A 436 -15.70 9.01 -6.90
N MET A 437 -14.68 9.87 -6.96
CA MET A 437 -13.67 10.07 -5.93
C MET A 437 -13.42 11.59 -5.81
N PHE A 438 -14.41 12.30 -5.29
CA PHE A 438 -14.39 13.75 -5.21
C PHE A 438 -13.55 14.23 -4.03
N LEU A 439 -12.29 14.54 -4.27
CA LEU A 439 -11.34 15.03 -3.28
C LEU A 439 -10.25 15.91 -3.92
N ILE A 440 -9.68 16.78 -3.12
CA ILE A 440 -8.55 17.63 -3.55
C ILE A 440 -7.39 16.74 -4.05
N GLY A 441 -6.83 17.07 -5.20
CA GLY A 441 -5.74 16.35 -5.84
C GLY A 441 -6.16 15.22 -6.79
N ASN A 442 -7.46 14.93 -6.90
CA ASN A 442 -7.99 13.98 -7.88
C ASN A 442 -8.91 14.67 -8.93
N LEU A 443 -8.75 15.97 -9.11
CA LEU A 443 -9.55 16.80 -9.99
C LEU A 443 -8.78 17.33 -11.22
N GLY A 444 -7.64 16.73 -11.55
CA GLY A 444 -6.77 17.16 -12.63
C GLY A 444 -5.89 18.37 -12.26
N ALA A 445 -5.20 18.94 -13.25
CA ALA A 445 -4.28 20.07 -13.08
C ALA A 445 -4.99 21.35 -12.69
N ASP A 446 -6.19 21.58 -13.24
CA ASP A 446 -7.00 22.78 -12.98
C ASP A 446 -7.77 22.69 -11.64
N GLY A 447 -7.80 21.51 -11.04
CA GLY A 447 -8.35 21.27 -9.70
C GLY A 447 -9.81 21.70 -9.58
N GLU A 448 -10.13 22.45 -8.53
CA GLU A 448 -11.50 22.91 -8.26
C GLU A 448 -12.03 23.91 -9.29
N GLU A 449 -11.16 24.70 -9.90
CA GLU A 449 -11.57 25.70 -10.92
C GLU A 449 -12.08 24.98 -12.19
N GLY A 450 -11.37 23.92 -12.64
CA GLY A 450 -11.83 23.13 -13.79
C GLY A 450 -13.18 22.46 -13.55
N ILE A 451 -13.44 21.96 -12.33
CA ILE A 451 -14.75 21.40 -11.97
C ILE A 451 -15.85 22.47 -12.00
N ILE A 452 -15.54 23.69 -11.56
CA ILE A 452 -16.50 24.79 -11.61
C ILE A 452 -16.82 25.18 -13.07
N GLU A 453 -15.82 25.21 -13.94
CA GLU A 453 -16.00 25.46 -15.38
C GLU A 453 -16.85 24.36 -16.02
N ASP A 454 -16.56 23.08 -15.74
CA ASP A 454 -17.36 21.94 -16.21
C ASP A 454 -18.85 22.08 -15.80
N LEU A 455 -19.10 22.46 -14.52
CA LEU A 455 -20.46 22.65 -14.00
C LEU A 455 -21.17 23.86 -14.61
N GLN A 456 -20.46 24.89 -15.06
CA GLN A 456 -21.02 26.04 -15.72
C GLN A 456 -21.41 25.73 -17.16
N GLU A 457 -20.70 24.86 -17.85
CA GLU A 457 -20.96 24.43 -19.23
C GLU A 457 -22.08 23.37 -19.31
N GLU A 458 -22.28 22.61 -18.22
CA GLU A 458 -23.28 21.54 -18.20
C GLU A 458 -24.68 22.09 -17.82
N GLU A 459 -25.62 21.92 -18.75
CA GLU A 459 -27.01 22.26 -18.52
C GLU A 459 -27.81 21.10 -17.97
N ASN A 460 -28.38 21.02 -16.87
CA ASN A 460 -29.31 19.96 -16.50
C ASN A 460 -28.73 18.81 -15.66
N TYR A 461 -28.18 19.16 -14.52
CA TYR A 461 -27.68 18.21 -13.52
C TYR A 461 -28.25 18.47 -12.12
N ILE A 462 -28.04 17.52 -11.22
CA ILE A 462 -28.39 17.58 -9.81
C ILE A 462 -27.13 17.30 -9.01
N VAL A 463 -26.89 18.05 -7.95
CA VAL A 463 -25.77 17.85 -7.05
C VAL A 463 -26.24 17.42 -5.67
N LEU A 464 -25.64 16.36 -5.15
CA LEU A 464 -25.78 15.91 -3.78
C LEU A 464 -24.56 16.35 -2.99
N ILE A 465 -24.76 17.23 -2.01
CA ILE A 465 -23.71 17.70 -1.11
C ILE A 465 -23.94 17.09 0.27
N LYS A 466 -22.91 16.46 0.83
CA LYS A 466 -22.98 15.95 2.20
C LYS A 466 -23.21 17.10 3.19
N ASN A 467 -24.23 16.97 4.04
CA ASN A 467 -24.64 18.01 4.99
C ASN A 467 -23.80 18.03 6.28
N GLU A 468 -23.00 16.99 6.53
CA GLU A 468 -22.04 16.93 7.64
C GLU A 468 -20.67 17.54 7.26
N GLN A 469 -19.97 18.13 8.26
CA GLN A 469 -18.62 18.59 8.06
C GLN A 469 -17.66 17.42 7.87
N TYR A 470 -16.83 17.49 6.83
CA TYR A 470 -15.76 16.50 6.63
C TYR A 470 -14.71 16.61 7.72
N SER A 471 -14.23 15.45 8.18
CA SER A 471 -13.22 15.38 9.23
C SER A 471 -11.82 15.84 8.78
N ARG A 472 -11.59 15.94 7.46
CA ARG A 472 -10.29 16.28 6.86
C ARG A 472 -10.44 17.21 5.66
N ASN A 473 -9.61 18.25 5.59
CA ASN A 473 -9.65 19.27 4.54
C ASN A 473 -9.54 18.70 3.12
N TRP A 474 -8.73 17.65 2.90
CA TRP A 474 -8.55 17.05 1.58
C TRP A 474 -9.82 16.34 1.03
N GLN A 475 -10.75 15.98 1.91
CA GLN A 475 -12.04 15.39 1.53
C GLN A 475 -13.07 16.44 1.10
N ASN A 476 -12.74 17.72 1.19
CA ASN A 476 -13.70 18.79 0.99
C ASN A 476 -13.15 19.85 0.00
N PRO A 477 -13.40 19.71 -1.31
CA PRO A 477 -13.21 20.78 -2.27
C PRO A 477 -14.12 21.96 -1.95
N GLU A 478 -13.60 22.91 -1.18
CA GLU A 478 -14.39 24.02 -0.60
C GLU A 478 -14.93 25.01 -1.65
N LYS A 479 -14.15 25.28 -2.70
CA LYS A 479 -14.52 26.21 -3.75
C LYS A 479 -15.71 25.70 -4.55
N VAL A 480 -15.70 24.42 -4.93
CA VAL A 480 -16.81 23.78 -5.67
C VAL A 480 -18.06 23.76 -4.79
N ARG A 481 -17.95 23.39 -3.52
CA ARG A 481 -19.08 23.43 -2.59
C ARG A 481 -19.67 24.83 -2.47
N LYS A 482 -18.82 25.83 -2.28
CA LYS A 482 -19.23 27.23 -2.17
C LYS A 482 -19.95 27.69 -3.44
N TYR A 483 -19.37 27.39 -4.60
CA TYR A 483 -20.01 27.70 -5.91
C TYR A 483 -21.43 27.15 -5.99
N ILE A 484 -21.63 25.87 -5.64
CA ILE A 484 -22.95 25.23 -5.71
C ILE A 484 -23.93 25.87 -4.74
N ILE A 485 -23.53 26.11 -3.48
CA ILE A 485 -24.39 26.72 -2.47
C ILE A 485 -24.79 28.15 -2.85
N GLU A 486 -23.91 28.91 -3.52
CA GLU A 486 -24.16 30.29 -3.90
C GLU A 486 -24.95 30.42 -5.23
N ASN A 487 -24.87 29.46 -6.14
CA ASN A 487 -25.39 29.58 -7.50
C ASN A 487 -26.54 28.61 -7.82
N MET A 488 -26.79 27.59 -6.99
CA MET A 488 -27.87 26.61 -7.19
C MET A 488 -28.91 26.66 -6.08
N ASN A 489 -30.12 26.16 -6.36
CA ASN A 489 -31.22 26.16 -5.42
C ASN A 489 -31.27 24.84 -4.62
N LYS A 490 -31.28 24.91 -3.29
CA LYS A 490 -31.52 23.73 -2.46
C LYS A 490 -33.00 23.31 -2.60
N MET A 491 -33.24 22.10 -3.09
CA MET A 491 -34.58 21.56 -3.36
C MET A 491 -35.08 20.62 -2.26
N GLY A 492 -34.19 20.05 -1.46
CA GLY A 492 -34.54 19.09 -0.41
C GLY A 492 -33.33 18.42 0.18
N GLU A 493 -33.59 17.30 0.84
CA GLU A 493 -32.56 16.46 1.49
C GLU A 493 -32.84 14.98 1.21
N ILE A 494 -31.79 14.19 1.14
CA ILE A 494 -31.86 12.73 1.07
C ILE A 494 -30.75 12.14 1.92
N ASP A 495 -31.14 11.42 2.98
CA ASP A 495 -30.21 10.88 3.98
C ASP A 495 -29.20 11.95 4.48
N ALA A 496 -27.91 11.74 4.23
CA ALA A 496 -26.85 12.65 4.63
C ALA A 496 -26.56 13.75 3.58
N PHE A 497 -27.38 13.90 2.53
CA PHE A 497 -27.11 14.82 1.43
C PHE A 497 -28.18 15.90 1.28
N ASP A 498 -27.75 17.12 1.03
CA ASP A 498 -28.55 18.22 0.51
C ASP A 498 -28.61 18.12 -1.01
N ILE A 499 -29.79 18.35 -1.60
CA ILE A 499 -30.04 18.28 -3.04
C ILE A 499 -30.04 19.69 -3.60
N TYR A 500 -29.20 19.95 -4.62
CA TYR A 500 -29.12 21.22 -5.33
C TYR A 500 -29.43 21.03 -6.82
N ILE A 501 -30.18 21.99 -7.40
CA ILE A 501 -30.52 22.03 -8.82
C ILE A 501 -30.33 23.44 -9.37
#